data_de48d21c364af1f58e68a75204804dce
#
_entry.id   de48d21c364af1f58e68a75204804dce
#
_cell.length_a   1.000
_cell.length_b   1.000
_cell.length_c   1.000
_cell.angle_alpha   90.00
_cell.angle_beta   90.00
_cell.angle_gamma   90.00
#
_symmetry.space_group_name_H-M   'P 1'
#
loop_
_entity.id
_entity.type
_entity.pdbx_description
1 polymer ?
#
loop_
_entity_poly.entity_id
_entity_poly.type
_entity_poly.pdbx_seq_one_letter_code
_entity_poly.pdbx_strand_id
1 'polypeptide(L)'
;MSSGNSRAVQEIKARKAYAFLDEYRESEMAALRQEAKKAKDPAAKEALKRRLMSMESRKRAREQKDEGERLLAEHRRAEKGAVAQGKKPFYLKKSEQKKQLLLNRFKGMSGAQVDKAIERKRKKVAGKEKKELGSLERVTSRRG
;
A
#
# COMPACT_ATOMS: atom_id res chain seq x y z
N MET A 1 28.95 -12.95 0.95
CA MET A 1 27.48 -12.74 0.94
C MET A 1 27.09 -11.37 1.52
N SER A 2 27.52 -10.27 0.88
CA SER A 2 27.29 -8.89 1.41
C SER A 2 26.56 -7.95 0.44
N SER A 3 26.09 -8.42 -0.71
CA SER A 3 25.54 -7.56 -1.78
C SER A 3 24.14 -6.99 -1.49
N GLY A 4 23.32 -7.66 -0.70
CA GLY A 4 21.95 -7.20 -0.42
C GLY A 4 21.85 -5.96 0.49
N ASN A 5 22.81 -5.78 1.39
CA ASN A 5 22.81 -4.67 2.34
C ASN A 5 23.26 -3.36 1.66
N SER A 6 24.18 -3.43 0.70
CA SER A 6 24.65 -2.27 -0.07
C SER A 6 23.53 -1.65 -0.92
N ARG A 7 22.72 -2.48 -1.58
CA ARG A 7 21.60 -2.02 -2.44
C ARG A 7 20.50 -1.29 -1.64
N ALA A 8 20.12 -1.83 -0.48
CA ALA A 8 19.14 -1.19 0.40
C ALA A 8 19.64 0.15 0.94
N VAL A 9 20.90 0.25 1.32
CA VAL A 9 21.51 1.50 1.78
C VAL A 9 21.58 2.53 0.65
N GLN A 10 21.91 2.13 -0.56
CA GLN A 10 21.92 3.00 -1.73
C GLN A 10 20.50 3.50 -2.07
N GLU A 11 19.49 2.64 -1.98
CA GLU A 11 18.09 3.03 -2.20
C GLU A 11 17.61 4.07 -1.18
N ILE A 12 17.98 3.92 0.11
CA ILE A 12 17.66 4.89 1.16
C ILE A 12 18.37 6.23 0.91
N LYS A 13 19.64 6.22 0.51
CA LYS A 13 20.38 7.44 0.15
C LYS A 13 19.76 8.15 -1.05
N ALA A 14 19.41 7.41 -2.10
CA ALA A 14 18.74 7.94 -3.27
C ALA A 14 17.38 8.57 -2.91
N ARG A 15 16.57 7.92 -2.06
CA ARG A 15 15.30 8.48 -1.59
C ARG A 15 15.48 9.80 -0.85
N LYS A 16 16.48 9.91 0.03
CA LYS A 16 16.78 11.16 0.73
C LYS A 16 17.22 12.26 -0.24
N ALA A 17 18.07 11.92 -1.20
CA ALA A 17 18.53 12.87 -2.21
C ALA A 17 17.39 13.41 -3.11
N TYR A 18 16.37 12.59 -3.36
CA TYR A 18 15.23 12.94 -4.19
C TYR A 18 13.93 13.27 -3.41
N ALA A 19 14.03 13.54 -2.10
CA ALA A 19 12.87 13.87 -1.26
C ALA A 19 12.10 15.09 -1.80
N PHE A 20 12.79 16.07 -2.38
CA PHE A 20 12.18 17.25 -3.01
C PHE A 20 11.21 16.89 -4.15
N LEU A 21 11.40 15.74 -4.81
CA LEU A 21 10.47 15.27 -5.84
C LEU A 21 9.10 14.88 -5.27
N ASP A 22 9.03 14.54 -4.00
CA ASP A 22 7.76 14.19 -3.37
C ASP A 22 6.93 15.45 -3.11
N GLU A 23 7.56 16.56 -2.69
CA GLU A 23 6.91 17.86 -2.59
C GLU A 23 6.43 18.36 -3.96
N TYR A 24 7.27 18.22 -4.99
CA TYR A 24 6.90 18.57 -6.35
C TYR A 24 5.68 17.77 -6.84
N ARG A 25 5.65 16.45 -6.59
CA ARG A 25 4.50 15.60 -6.94
C ARG A 25 3.24 15.98 -6.17
N GLU A 26 3.36 16.41 -4.93
CA GLU A 26 2.20 16.90 -4.15
C GLU A 26 1.65 18.19 -4.72
N SER A 27 2.51 19.13 -5.11
CA SER A 27 2.10 20.35 -5.78
C SER A 27 1.44 20.07 -7.14
N GLU A 28 1.98 19.13 -7.92
CA GLU A 28 1.38 18.68 -9.19
C GLU A 28 -0.02 18.07 -8.98
N MET A 29 -0.17 17.22 -7.97
CA MET A 29 -1.49 16.65 -7.64
C MET A 29 -2.49 17.72 -7.20
N ALA A 30 -2.03 18.74 -6.46
CA ALA A 30 -2.88 19.86 -6.06
C ALA A 30 -3.32 20.69 -7.27
N ALA A 31 -2.41 20.98 -8.19
CA ALA A 31 -2.71 21.68 -9.45
C ALA A 31 -3.74 20.88 -10.29
N LEU A 32 -3.51 19.58 -10.49
CA LEU A 32 -4.42 18.71 -11.23
C LEU A 32 -5.83 18.66 -10.61
N ARG A 33 -5.94 18.70 -9.27
CA ARG A 33 -7.25 18.79 -8.60
C ARG A 33 -7.98 20.09 -8.91
N GLN A 34 -7.24 21.20 -8.98
CA GLN A 34 -7.82 22.50 -9.30
C GLN A 34 -8.21 22.56 -10.79
N GLU A 35 -7.37 22.08 -11.69
CA GLU A 35 -7.67 22.01 -13.11
C GLU A 35 -8.90 21.13 -13.39
N ALA A 36 -8.98 19.96 -12.75
CA ALA A 36 -10.14 19.08 -12.88
C ALA A 36 -11.45 19.69 -12.37
N LYS A 37 -11.38 20.64 -11.41
CA LYS A 37 -12.55 21.41 -10.95
C LYS A 37 -12.97 22.48 -11.96
N LYS A 38 -12.00 23.12 -12.61
CA LYS A 38 -12.21 24.22 -13.56
C LYS A 38 -12.59 23.73 -14.97
N ALA A 39 -12.20 22.51 -15.33
CA ALA A 39 -12.45 21.94 -16.65
C ALA A 39 -13.94 21.87 -16.96
N LYS A 40 -14.36 22.51 -18.03
CA LYS A 40 -15.74 22.53 -18.55
C LYS A 40 -16.02 21.31 -19.43
N ASP A 41 -15.01 20.89 -20.19
CA ASP A 41 -15.10 19.70 -21.04
C ASP A 41 -15.11 18.40 -20.20
N PRO A 42 -16.14 17.55 -20.33
CA PRO A 42 -16.23 16.30 -19.57
C PRO A 42 -15.11 15.31 -19.90
N ALA A 43 -14.64 15.25 -21.14
CA ALA A 43 -13.55 14.36 -21.55
C ALA A 43 -12.21 14.80 -20.94
N ALA A 44 -11.88 16.09 -20.99
CA ALA A 44 -10.70 16.64 -20.34
C ALA A 44 -10.74 16.43 -18.83
N LYS A 45 -11.89 16.65 -18.20
CA LYS A 45 -12.08 16.45 -16.76
C LYS A 45 -11.85 14.99 -16.35
N GLU A 46 -12.30 14.04 -17.14
CA GLU A 46 -12.10 12.62 -16.88
C GLU A 46 -10.62 12.24 -17.04
N ALA A 47 -9.95 12.72 -18.07
CA ALA A 47 -8.50 12.51 -18.28
C ALA A 47 -7.68 13.02 -17.08
N LEU A 48 -7.96 14.24 -16.59
CA LEU A 48 -7.32 14.81 -15.42
C LEU A 48 -7.57 13.97 -14.15
N LYS A 49 -8.80 13.51 -13.95
CA LYS A 49 -9.13 12.63 -12.82
C LYS A 49 -8.40 11.29 -12.89
N ARG A 50 -8.28 10.69 -14.07
CA ARG A 50 -7.52 9.44 -14.26
C ARG A 50 -6.04 9.63 -13.93
N ARG A 51 -5.43 10.74 -14.40
CA ARG A 51 -4.04 11.08 -14.07
C ARG A 51 -3.84 11.25 -12.57
N LEU A 52 -4.72 12.02 -11.92
CA LEU A 52 -4.70 12.24 -10.48
C LEU A 52 -4.82 10.92 -9.71
N MET A 53 -5.78 10.06 -10.07
CA MET A 53 -5.96 8.75 -9.44
C MET A 53 -4.72 7.86 -9.58
N SER A 54 -4.06 7.89 -10.75
CA SER A 54 -2.80 7.17 -10.97
C SER A 54 -1.68 7.66 -10.05
N MET A 55 -1.53 8.99 -9.91
CA MET A 55 -0.52 9.58 -9.03
C MET A 55 -0.79 9.27 -7.55
N GLU A 56 -2.04 9.40 -7.10
CA GLU A 56 -2.45 9.04 -5.74
C GLU A 56 -2.23 7.55 -5.44
N SER A 57 -2.50 6.67 -6.40
CA SER A 57 -2.27 5.24 -6.25
C SER A 57 -0.78 4.92 -6.10
N ARG A 58 0.08 5.57 -6.88
CA ARG A 58 1.54 5.45 -6.76
C ARG A 58 2.06 5.99 -5.43
N LYS A 59 1.51 7.12 -4.95
CA LYS A 59 1.84 7.67 -3.63
C LYS A 59 1.52 6.68 -2.53
N ARG A 60 0.28 6.16 -2.49
CA ARG A 60 -0.15 5.15 -1.51
C ARG A 60 0.67 3.88 -1.53
N ALA A 61 1.03 3.39 -2.73
CA ALA A 61 1.87 2.18 -2.85
C ALA A 61 3.26 2.41 -2.27
N ARG A 62 3.83 3.61 -2.45
CA ARG A 62 5.12 3.99 -1.87
C ARG A 62 5.04 4.09 -0.36
N GLU A 63 4.05 4.82 0.18
CA GLU A 63 3.82 4.94 1.62
C GLU A 63 3.68 3.57 2.29
N GLN A 64 2.95 2.64 1.67
CA GLN A 64 2.81 1.27 2.18
C GLN A 64 4.14 0.50 2.17
N LYS A 65 4.96 0.68 1.13
CA LYS A 65 6.30 0.08 1.07
C LYS A 65 7.19 0.64 2.17
N ASP A 66 7.20 1.95 2.35
CA ASP A 66 8.01 2.64 3.34
C ASP A 66 7.60 2.26 4.78
N GLU A 67 6.31 2.13 5.04
CA GLU A 67 5.79 1.64 6.31
C GLU A 67 6.26 0.21 6.61
N GLY A 68 6.23 -0.66 5.57
CA GLY A 68 6.74 -2.03 5.70
C GLY A 68 8.23 -2.09 5.98
N GLU A 69 9.02 -1.27 5.32
CA GLU A 69 10.47 -1.17 5.54
C GLU A 69 10.79 -0.61 6.93
N ARG A 70 10.04 0.39 7.39
CA ARG A 70 10.18 0.95 8.73
C ARG A 70 9.90 -0.09 9.80
N LEU A 71 8.81 -0.84 9.68
CA LEU A 71 8.45 -1.91 10.61
C LEU A 71 9.56 -2.97 10.70
N LEU A 72 10.12 -3.36 9.57
CA LEU A 72 11.24 -4.32 9.53
C LEU A 72 12.50 -3.75 10.16
N ALA A 73 12.81 -2.48 9.93
CA ALA A 73 13.96 -1.82 10.51
C ALA A 73 13.85 -1.70 12.04
N GLU A 74 12.67 -1.34 12.54
CA GLU A 74 12.35 -1.27 13.97
C GLU A 74 12.48 -2.66 14.63
N HIS A 75 11.89 -3.69 13.99
CA HIS A 75 12.02 -5.06 14.49
C HIS A 75 13.49 -5.52 14.55
N ARG A 76 14.28 -5.29 13.49
CA ARG A 76 15.71 -5.65 13.47
C ARG A 76 16.48 -4.93 14.54
N ARG A 77 16.17 -3.66 14.79
CA ARG A 77 16.84 -2.85 15.84
C ARG A 77 16.51 -3.39 17.23
N ALA A 78 15.24 -3.71 17.48
CA ALA A 78 14.81 -4.31 18.75
C ALA A 78 15.42 -5.70 18.98
N GLU A 79 15.42 -6.55 17.94
CA GLU A 79 16.01 -7.90 18.00
C GLU A 79 17.54 -7.83 18.24
N LYS A 80 18.25 -6.90 17.59
CA LYS A 80 19.69 -6.72 17.81
C LYS A 80 19.99 -6.40 19.27
N GLY A 81 19.18 -5.54 19.90
CA GLY A 81 19.30 -5.23 21.32
C GLY A 81 19.01 -6.46 22.21
N ALA A 82 17.96 -7.21 21.90
CA ALA A 82 17.60 -8.40 22.67
C ALA A 82 18.62 -9.54 22.51
N VAL A 83 19.19 -9.73 21.33
CA VAL A 83 20.27 -10.72 21.09
C VAL A 83 21.52 -10.36 21.85
N ALA A 84 21.86 -9.08 21.96
CA ALA A 84 22.98 -8.63 22.79
C ALA A 84 22.78 -8.93 24.28
N GLN A 85 21.53 -9.13 24.72
CA GLN A 85 21.16 -9.55 26.08
C GLN A 85 20.99 -11.07 26.21
N GLY A 86 21.41 -11.87 25.22
CA GLY A 86 21.40 -13.33 25.26
C GLY A 86 20.15 -14.01 24.69
N LYS A 87 19.23 -13.27 24.08
CA LYS A 87 18.07 -13.84 23.38
C LYS A 87 18.49 -14.50 22.05
N LYS A 88 17.88 -15.64 21.71
CA LYS A 88 18.05 -16.24 20.39
C LYS A 88 17.44 -15.33 19.29
N PRO A 89 18.09 -15.16 18.13
CA PRO A 89 17.57 -14.33 17.03
C PRO A 89 16.21 -14.81 16.54
N PHE A 90 15.25 -13.89 16.38
CA PHE A 90 13.94 -14.16 15.83
C PHE A 90 13.71 -13.35 14.56
N TYR A 91 13.35 -14.04 13.48
CA TYR A 91 13.05 -13.42 12.19
C TYR A 91 11.53 -13.33 11.98
N LEU A 92 11.06 -12.11 11.76
CA LEU A 92 9.64 -11.85 11.56
C LEU A 92 9.16 -12.45 10.22
N LYS A 93 8.21 -13.39 10.28
CA LYS A 93 7.59 -14.00 9.10
C LYS A 93 6.82 -12.98 8.28
N LYS A 94 6.76 -13.16 6.97
CA LYS A 94 5.99 -12.26 6.07
C LYS A 94 4.51 -12.16 6.43
N SER A 95 3.91 -13.23 6.95
CA SER A 95 2.52 -13.24 7.43
C SER A 95 2.33 -12.33 8.64
N GLU A 96 3.26 -12.37 9.59
CA GLU A 96 3.24 -11.52 10.79
C GLU A 96 3.50 -10.05 10.44
N GLN A 97 4.43 -9.77 9.51
CA GLN A 97 4.63 -8.43 8.99
C GLN A 97 3.34 -7.83 8.43
N LYS A 98 2.63 -8.60 7.57
CA LYS A 98 1.35 -8.18 7.01
C LYS A 98 0.29 -7.95 8.09
N LYS A 99 0.25 -8.82 9.11
CA LYS A 99 -0.67 -8.69 10.24
C LYS A 99 -0.37 -7.42 11.05
N GLN A 100 0.89 -7.16 11.37
CA GLN A 100 1.29 -5.96 12.12
C GLN A 100 1.01 -4.67 11.35
N LEU A 101 1.31 -4.63 10.04
CA LEU A 101 0.97 -3.49 9.19
C LEU A 101 -0.54 -3.23 9.17
N LEU A 102 -1.34 -4.28 9.10
CA LEU A 102 -2.79 -4.17 9.15
C LEU A 102 -3.26 -3.63 10.51
N LEU A 103 -2.73 -4.15 11.61
CA LEU A 103 -3.05 -3.68 12.95
C LEU A 103 -2.65 -2.21 13.16
N ASN A 104 -1.46 -1.81 12.71
CA ASN A 104 -1.00 -0.42 12.78
C ASN A 104 -1.94 0.51 12.02
N ARG A 105 -2.37 0.09 10.82
CA ARG A 105 -3.33 0.84 10.02
C ARG A 105 -4.68 1.02 10.73
N PHE A 106 -5.18 -0.03 11.39
CA PHE A 106 -6.46 0.05 12.12
C PHE A 106 -6.36 0.84 13.42
N LYS A 107 -5.20 0.85 14.10
CA LYS A 107 -4.99 1.67 15.31
C LYS A 107 -5.19 3.17 15.07
N GLY A 108 -4.87 3.66 13.86
CA GLY A 108 -5.06 5.06 13.47
C GLY A 108 -6.47 5.41 12.95
N MET A 109 -7.38 4.43 12.88
CA MET A 109 -8.73 4.63 12.35
C MET A 109 -9.77 4.75 13.47
N SER A 110 -10.80 5.60 13.25
CA SER A 110 -11.98 5.60 14.11
C SER A 110 -12.80 4.32 13.92
N GLY A 111 -13.61 3.91 14.92
CA GLY A 111 -14.46 2.72 14.84
C GLY A 111 -15.31 2.67 13.58
N ALA A 112 -15.98 3.78 13.24
CA ALA A 112 -16.77 3.88 12.01
C ALA A 112 -15.96 3.68 10.71
N GLN A 113 -14.69 4.09 10.70
CA GLN A 113 -13.79 3.86 9.55
C GLN A 113 -13.37 2.40 9.46
N VAL A 114 -13.15 1.74 10.60
CA VAL A 114 -12.86 0.31 10.69
C VAL A 114 -14.03 -0.50 10.15
N ASP A 115 -15.25 -0.22 10.59
CA ASP A 115 -16.46 -0.91 10.14
C ASP A 115 -16.66 -0.77 8.63
N LYS A 116 -16.51 0.44 8.09
CA LYS A 116 -16.54 0.68 6.64
C LYS A 116 -15.45 -0.09 5.89
N ALA A 117 -14.26 -0.21 6.46
CA ALA A 117 -13.15 -0.97 5.83
C ALA A 117 -13.47 -2.48 5.81
N ILE A 118 -14.02 -3.02 6.90
CA ILE A 118 -14.46 -4.41 7.03
C ILE A 118 -15.60 -4.69 6.02
N GLU A 119 -16.59 -3.82 5.97
CA GLU A 119 -17.73 -3.97 5.04
C GLU A 119 -17.28 -3.98 3.57
N ARG A 120 -16.40 -3.05 3.19
CA ARG A 120 -15.79 -3.04 1.83
C ARG A 120 -15.05 -4.33 1.53
N LYS A 121 -14.31 -4.86 2.51
CA LYS A 121 -13.59 -6.12 2.34
C LYS A 121 -14.55 -7.30 2.16
N ARG A 122 -15.59 -7.38 2.98
CA ARG A 122 -16.65 -8.41 2.88
C ARG A 122 -17.33 -8.35 1.51
N LYS A 123 -17.77 -7.17 1.06
CA LYS A 123 -18.37 -6.97 -0.27
C LYS A 123 -17.43 -7.43 -1.40
N LYS A 124 -16.12 -7.13 -1.28
CA LYS A 124 -15.13 -7.54 -2.28
C LYS A 124 -14.94 -9.06 -2.32
N VAL A 125 -14.95 -9.72 -1.17
CA VAL A 125 -14.83 -11.19 -1.07
C VAL A 125 -16.09 -11.84 -1.65
N ALA A 126 -17.27 -11.44 -1.19
CA ALA A 126 -18.54 -11.95 -1.70
C ALA A 126 -18.70 -11.74 -3.22
N GLY A 127 -18.27 -10.59 -3.74
CA GLY A 127 -18.27 -10.33 -5.18
C GLY A 127 -17.34 -11.25 -5.98
N LYS A 128 -16.19 -11.65 -5.41
CA LYS A 128 -15.30 -12.65 -6.02
C LYS A 128 -15.92 -14.04 -6.01
N GLU A 129 -16.43 -14.48 -4.87
CA GLU A 129 -17.08 -15.78 -4.71
C GLU A 129 -18.27 -15.93 -5.67
N LYS A 130 -19.13 -14.91 -5.75
CA LYS A 130 -20.23 -14.89 -6.72
C LYS A 130 -19.76 -15.00 -8.18
N LYS A 131 -18.64 -14.34 -8.51
CA LYS A 131 -18.07 -14.41 -9.86
C LYS A 131 -17.48 -15.79 -10.15
N GLU A 132 -16.84 -16.43 -9.19
CA GLU A 132 -16.29 -17.77 -9.29
C GLU A 132 -17.42 -18.81 -9.46
N LEU A 133 -18.47 -18.72 -8.63
CA LEU A 133 -19.66 -19.59 -8.76
C LEU A 133 -20.32 -19.45 -10.15
N GLY A 134 -20.55 -18.21 -10.63
CA GLY A 134 -21.12 -17.99 -11.96
C GLY A 134 -20.23 -18.46 -13.10
N SER A 135 -18.91 -18.59 -12.91
CA SER A 135 -18.01 -19.20 -13.90
C SER A 135 -18.15 -20.73 -13.93
N LEU A 136 -18.34 -21.36 -12.78
CA LEU A 136 -18.57 -22.82 -12.66
C LEU A 136 -19.91 -23.24 -13.28
N GLU A 137 -20.99 -22.49 -13.05
CA GLU A 137 -22.30 -22.74 -13.66
C GLU A 137 -22.24 -22.68 -15.18
N ARG A 138 -21.47 -21.72 -15.74
CA ARG A 138 -21.28 -21.62 -17.20
C ARG A 138 -20.52 -22.81 -17.78
N VAL A 139 -19.60 -23.41 -17.06
CA VAL A 139 -18.83 -24.59 -17.50
C VAL A 139 -19.71 -25.84 -17.48
N THR A 140 -20.58 -25.99 -16.47
CA THR A 140 -21.50 -27.13 -16.38
C THR A 140 -22.58 -27.07 -17.45
N SER A 141 -23.12 -25.90 -17.78
CA SER A 141 -24.13 -25.75 -18.83
C SER A 141 -23.60 -25.93 -20.26
N ARG A 142 -22.29 -25.88 -20.48
CA ARG A 142 -21.67 -26.16 -21.78
C ARG A 142 -21.39 -27.65 -22.02
N ARG A 143 -21.46 -28.49 -20.99
CA ARG A 143 -21.19 -29.94 -21.05
C ARG A 143 -22.46 -30.80 -21.11
N GLY A 144 -23.62 -30.21 -21.03
CA GLY A 144 -24.93 -30.84 -21.25
C GLY A 144 -25.47 -30.49 -22.64
#